data_e4d3b72fc41ae01c4e7f40ef73202cff
#
_entry.id   e4d3b72fc41ae01c4e7f40ef73202cff
#
_cell.length_a   1.000
_cell.length_b   1.000
_cell.length_c   1.000
_cell.angle_alpha   90.00
_cell.angle_beta   90.00
_cell.angle_gamma   90.00
#
_symmetry.space_group_name_H-M   'P 1'
#
loop_
_entity.id
_entity.type
_entity.pdbx_description
1 polymer ?
#
loop_
_entity_poly.entity_id
_entity_poly.type
_entity_poly.pdbx_seq_one_letter_code
_entity_poly.pdbx_strand_id
1 'polypeptide(L)'
;MLNVEGLNQYYGGSHILRDVAMQAKVGEVTVVLGRNGVGKTTLLKSLMGVVPTRTGTIRLDDKDLAGKAPYERVRAGVGYVPQGREIFGRLTVMDNLRMGLASMPAGSDVPAEMFELFPVLAQMKHRRGGDLSGGQQQQLAIARALAPGPRLLLLDEPTEGIQPSVIKDIGRVIRKLADRKTMAIVLVEQFYDFAAELADAYVVMERGVVIAKGAGSAMESDGVRTLMSV
;
A
#
# COMPACT_ATOMS: atom_id res chain seq x y z
N MET A 1 14.00 -0.06 4.76
CA MET A 1 13.89 -0.95 3.58
C MET A 1 13.11 -2.18 3.97
N LEU A 2 12.12 -2.58 3.15
CA LEU A 2 11.44 -3.87 3.30
C LEU A 2 12.24 -4.96 2.60
N ASN A 3 12.44 -6.10 3.26
CA ASN A 3 12.97 -7.32 2.67
C ASN A 3 12.06 -8.51 2.99
N VAL A 4 11.66 -9.26 1.98
CA VAL A 4 10.80 -10.44 2.06
C VAL A 4 11.51 -11.60 1.38
N GLU A 5 11.64 -12.74 2.06
CA GLU A 5 12.33 -13.92 1.55
C GLU A 5 11.55 -15.19 1.89
N GLY A 6 11.37 -16.05 0.89
CA GLY A 6 10.79 -17.38 1.06
C GLY A 6 9.39 -17.39 1.64
N LEU A 7 8.57 -16.34 1.36
CA LEU A 7 7.27 -16.16 1.99
C LEU A 7 6.25 -17.15 1.43
N ASN A 8 5.72 -17.99 2.32
CA ASN A 8 4.66 -18.93 2.00
C ASN A 8 3.42 -18.70 2.85
N GLN A 9 2.27 -18.58 2.18
CA GLN A 9 0.97 -18.34 2.82
C GLN A 9 -0.07 -19.32 2.31
N TYR A 10 -0.96 -19.74 3.20
CA TYR A 10 -2.02 -20.72 2.93
C TYR A 10 -3.36 -20.23 3.49
N TYR A 11 -4.44 -20.48 2.75
CA TYR A 11 -5.80 -20.48 3.30
C TYR A 11 -6.30 -21.92 3.38
N GLY A 12 -6.35 -22.46 4.60
CA GLY A 12 -6.61 -23.88 4.80
C GLY A 12 -5.57 -24.75 4.08
N GLY A 13 -6.00 -25.57 3.14
CA GLY A 13 -5.14 -26.39 2.28
C GLY A 13 -4.61 -25.70 1.02
N SER A 14 -5.11 -24.52 0.69
CA SER A 14 -4.75 -23.82 -0.55
C SER A 14 -3.48 -22.99 -0.38
N HIS A 15 -2.43 -23.32 -1.12
CA HIS A 15 -1.16 -22.60 -1.14
C HIS A 15 -1.26 -21.36 -2.04
N ILE A 16 -1.36 -20.18 -1.45
CA ILE A 16 -1.60 -18.92 -2.17
C ILE A 16 -0.32 -18.19 -2.52
N LEU A 17 0.60 -18.00 -1.55
CA LEU A 17 1.91 -17.42 -1.82
C LEU A 17 2.96 -18.53 -1.74
N ARG A 18 3.81 -18.59 -2.75
CA ARG A 18 4.76 -19.70 -2.95
C ARG A 18 6.16 -19.13 -3.11
N ASP A 19 6.95 -19.22 -2.05
CA ASP A 19 8.35 -18.79 -2.00
C ASP A 19 8.56 -17.36 -2.51
N VAL A 20 7.65 -16.44 -2.12
CA VAL A 20 7.69 -15.06 -2.60
C VAL A 20 8.88 -14.34 -1.98
N ALA A 21 9.69 -13.70 -2.84
CA ALA A 21 10.81 -12.86 -2.45
C ALA A 21 10.78 -11.51 -3.16
N MET A 22 10.81 -10.41 -2.38
CA MET A 22 10.84 -9.05 -2.91
C MET A 22 11.53 -8.08 -1.96
N GLN A 23 11.89 -6.92 -2.48
CA GLN A 23 12.43 -5.80 -1.70
C GLN A 23 11.72 -4.51 -2.07
N ALA A 24 11.61 -3.58 -1.10
CA ALA A 24 11.20 -2.21 -1.36
C ALA A 24 12.14 -1.25 -0.62
N LYS A 25 12.76 -0.34 -1.37
CA LYS A 25 13.74 0.59 -0.83
C LYS A 25 13.09 1.90 -0.43
N VAL A 26 13.70 2.57 0.55
CA VAL A 26 13.30 3.91 0.97
C VAL A 26 13.51 4.89 -0.19
N GLY A 27 12.50 5.72 -0.46
CA GLY A 27 12.52 6.67 -1.57
C GLY A 27 12.14 6.07 -2.92
N GLU A 28 11.71 4.80 -2.95
CA GLU A 28 11.28 4.12 -4.17
C GLU A 28 9.82 3.66 -4.07
N VAL A 29 9.14 3.65 -5.21
CA VAL A 29 7.85 2.98 -5.42
C VAL A 29 8.13 1.63 -6.05
N THR A 30 7.92 0.56 -5.28
CA THR A 30 7.97 -0.81 -5.79
C THR A 30 6.55 -1.22 -6.18
N VAL A 31 6.29 -1.39 -7.47
CA VAL A 31 4.99 -1.85 -7.94
C VAL A 31 4.92 -3.37 -7.97
N VAL A 32 3.82 -3.93 -7.47
CA VAL A 32 3.51 -5.37 -7.55
C VAL A 32 2.36 -5.54 -8.51
N LEU A 33 2.64 -6.14 -9.65
CA LEU A 33 1.74 -6.30 -10.77
C LEU A 33 1.27 -7.74 -10.92
N GLY A 34 0.14 -7.93 -11.55
CA GLY A 34 -0.43 -9.23 -11.87
C GLY A 34 -1.95 -9.17 -11.96
N ARG A 35 -2.55 -10.22 -12.52
CA ARG A 35 -4.01 -10.34 -12.69
C ARG A 35 -4.73 -10.49 -11.35
N ASN A 36 -6.06 -10.39 -11.39
CA ASN A 36 -6.88 -10.65 -10.21
C ASN A 36 -6.74 -12.12 -9.77
N GLY A 37 -6.68 -12.33 -8.44
CA GLY A 37 -6.58 -13.66 -7.87
C GLY A 37 -5.18 -14.27 -7.83
N VAL A 38 -4.13 -13.61 -8.34
CA VAL A 38 -2.76 -14.16 -8.33
C VAL A 38 -2.06 -14.08 -6.97
N GLY A 39 -2.67 -13.44 -5.95
CA GLY A 39 -2.12 -13.37 -4.59
C GLY A 39 -1.61 -11.99 -4.14
N LYS A 40 -1.75 -10.92 -4.93
CA LYS A 40 -1.26 -9.56 -4.59
C LYS A 40 -1.79 -9.04 -3.26
N THR A 41 -3.13 -9.02 -3.09
CA THR A 41 -3.78 -8.62 -1.82
C THR A 41 -3.38 -9.53 -0.66
N THR A 42 -3.20 -10.85 -0.92
CA THR A 42 -2.71 -11.80 0.10
C THR A 42 -1.29 -11.44 0.53
N LEU A 43 -0.43 -11.03 -0.40
CA LEU A 43 0.90 -10.55 -0.08
C LEU A 43 0.84 -9.34 0.86
N LEU A 44 0.05 -8.29 0.53
CA LEU A 44 -0.08 -7.12 1.40
C LEU A 44 -0.68 -7.47 2.76
N LYS A 45 -1.72 -8.32 2.81
CA LYS A 45 -2.29 -8.81 4.07
C LYS A 45 -1.28 -9.61 4.90
N SER A 46 -0.40 -10.37 4.25
CA SER A 46 0.70 -11.07 4.92
C SER A 46 1.75 -10.10 5.46
N LEU A 47 2.13 -9.07 4.68
CA LEU A 47 3.04 -8.02 5.11
C LEU A 47 2.47 -7.19 6.26
N MET A 48 1.15 -7.03 6.32
CA MET A 48 0.46 -6.34 7.42
C MET A 48 0.19 -7.24 8.64
N GLY A 49 0.33 -8.56 8.49
CA GLY A 49 0.04 -9.53 9.57
C GLY A 49 -1.45 -9.80 9.77
N VAL A 50 -2.29 -9.39 8.82
CA VAL A 50 -3.74 -9.69 8.83
C VAL A 50 -3.98 -11.17 8.55
N VAL A 51 -3.15 -11.78 7.71
CA VAL A 51 -3.15 -13.22 7.48
C VAL A 51 -1.81 -13.82 7.91
N PRO A 52 -1.79 -14.99 8.57
CA PRO A 52 -0.57 -15.63 9.01
C PRO A 52 0.22 -16.17 7.81
N THR A 53 1.54 -16.11 7.90
CA THR A 53 2.46 -16.77 6.99
C THR A 53 2.95 -18.07 7.61
N ARG A 54 3.20 -19.12 6.80
CA ARG A 54 3.65 -20.41 7.29
C ARG A 54 5.18 -20.46 7.40
N THR A 55 5.87 -19.89 6.43
CA THR A 55 7.34 -19.79 6.38
C THR A 55 7.75 -18.49 5.72
N GLY A 56 9.03 -18.18 5.79
CA GLY A 56 9.64 -16.99 5.22
C GLY A 56 9.92 -15.91 6.24
N THR A 57 10.63 -14.88 5.80
CA THR A 57 10.99 -13.73 6.63
C THR A 57 10.38 -12.45 6.06
N ILE A 58 9.99 -11.55 6.95
CA ILE A 58 9.52 -10.19 6.63
C ILE A 58 10.30 -9.24 7.53
N ARG A 59 11.20 -8.47 6.96
CA ARG A 59 12.02 -7.50 7.69
C ARG A 59 11.77 -6.09 7.21
N LEU A 60 11.51 -5.18 8.15
CA LEU A 60 11.47 -3.73 7.89
C LEU A 60 12.67 -3.10 8.60
N ASP A 61 13.65 -2.66 7.82
CA ASP A 61 14.98 -2.29 8.31
C ASP A 61 15.57 -3.43 9.15
N ASP A 62 15.93 -3.19 10.40
CA ASP A 62 16.49 -4.19 11.30
C ASP A 62 15.43 -4.98 12.10
N LYS A 63 14.13 -4.64 11.89
CA LYS A 63 13.04 -5.25 12.66
C LYS A 63 12.48 -6.46 11.91
N ASP A 64 12.44 -7.61 12.59
CA ASP A 64 11.70 -8.77 12.11
C ASP A 64 10.20 -8.57 12.42
N LEU A 65 9.38 -8.69 11.38
CA LEU A 65 7.92 -8.59 11.45
C LEU A 65 7.22 -9.96 11.39
N ALA A 66 7.96 -11.06 11.18
CA ALA A 66 7.37 -12.40 11.17
C ALA A 66 6.66 -12.68 12.50
N GLY A 67 5.46 -13.24 12.45
CA GLY A 67 4.65 -13.53 13.65
C GLY A 67 4.13 -12.32 14.42
N LYS A 68 4.48 -11.07 14.05
CA LYS A 68 3.96 -9.87 14.70
C LYS A 68 2.52 -9.60 14.32
N ALA A 69 1.72 -9.23 15.31
CA ALA A 69 0.33 -8.81 15.10
C ALA A 69 0.24 -7.49 14.32
N PRO A 70 -0.90 -7.21 13.63
CA PRO A 70 -1.05 -5.99 12.83
C PRO A 70 -0.72 -4.68 13.59
N TYR A 71 -1.17 -4.53 14.83
CA TYR A 71 -0.89 -3.34 15.62
C TYR A 71 0.61 -3.16 15.95
N GLU A 72 1.37 -4.26 16.11
CA GLU A 72 2.82 -4.21 16.31
C GLU A 72 3.54 -3.75 15.04
N ARG A 73 3.04 -4.19 13.86
CA ARG A 73 3.58 -3.75 12.56
C ARG A 73 3.28 -2.27 12.29
N VAL A 74 2.10 -1.78 12.67
CA VAL A 74 1.81 -0.34 12.64
C VAL A 74 2.79 0.43 13.52
N ARG A 75 3.03 -0.02 14.76
CA ARG A 75 4.04 0.58 15.65
C ARG A 75 5.47 0.48 15.13
N ALA A 76 5.77 -0.53 14.32
CA ALA A 76 7.05 -0.65 13.63
C ALA A 76 7.19 0.31 12.44
N GLY A 77 6.10 0.98 12.02
CA GLY A 77 6.08 1.97 10.96
C GLY A 77 5.47 1.46 9.65
N VAL A 78 4.59 0.45 9.67
CA VAL A 78 3.85 0.00 8.48
C VAL A 78 2.51 0.74 8.41
N GLY A 79 2.26 1.46 7.30
CA GLY A 79 0.95 1.99 6.92
C GLY A 79 0.31 1.11 5.85
N TYR A 80 -1.00 0.91 5.91
CA TYR A 80 -1.73 0.07 4.97
C TYR A 80 -3.04 0.70 4.53
N VAL A 81 -3.24 0.74 3.23
CA VAL A 81 -4.51 1.12 2.58
C VAL A 81 -5.03 -0.11 1.86
N PRO A 82 -6.05 -0.78 2.39
CA PRO A 82 -6.63 -1.97 1.78
C PRO A 82 -7.46 -1.64 0.54
N GLN A 83 -7.67 -2.63 -0.31
CA GLN A 83 -8.69 -2.60 -1.36
C GLN A 83 -10.06 -2.28 -0.73
N GLY A 84 -10.87 -1.44 -1.39
CA GLY A 84 -12.17 -1.02 -0.85
C GLY A 84 -12.10 0.09 0.20
N ARG A 85 -10.90 0.70 0.45
CA ARG A 85 -10.69 1.91 1.26
C ARG A 85 -10.86 1.71 2.77
N GLU A 86 -11.84 0.95 3.22
CA GLU A 86 -12.18 0.63 4.63
C GLU A 86 -12.18 1.87 5.55
N ILE A 87 -12.81 2.97 5.09
CA ILE A 87 -13.00 4.16 5.91
C ILE A 87 -14.15 3.93 6.91
N PHE A 88 -14.13 4.67 8.02
CA PHE A 88 -15.23 4.68 8.98
C PHE A 88 -16.33 5.62 8.50
N GLY A 89 -17.30 5.12 7.75
CA GLY A 89 -18.33 5.92 7.07
C GLY A 89 -19.18 6.78 7.99
N ARG A 90 -19.38 6.38 9.25
CA ARG A 90 -20.16 7.12 10.26
C ARG A 90 -19.35 8.22 10.96
N LEU A 91 -18.03 8.14 10.94
CA LEU A 91 -17.13 9.13 11.52
C LEU A 91 -16.91 10.28 10.54
N THR A 92 -16.57 11.45 11.07
CA THR A 92 -16.14 12.60 10.25
C THR A 92 -14.78 12.32 9.58
N VAL A 93 -14.42 13.14 8.60
CA VAL A 93 -13.07 13.13 7.99
C VAL A 93 -12.00 13.29 9.07
N MET A 94 -12.17 14.28 9.97
CA MET A 94 -11.24 14.52 11.06
C MET A 94 -11.12 13.31 11.99
N ASP A 95 -12.24 12.68 12.35
CA ASP A 95 -12.20 11.54 13.25
C ASP A 95 -11.60 10.29 12.56
N ASN A 96 -11.84 10.10 11.26
CA ASN A 96 -11.12 9.07 10.49
C ASN A 96 -9.60 9.27 10.53
N LEU A 97 -9.13 10.51 10.39
CA LEU A 97 -7.68 10.82 10.48
C LEU A 97 -7.14 10.56 11.88
N ARG A 98 -7.89 10.94 12.92
CA ARG A 98 -7.55 10.65 14.33
C ARG A 98 -7.46 9.16 14.62
N MET A 99 -8.34 8.34 14.01
CA MET A 99 -8.24 6.87 14.12
C MET A 99 -6.93 6.33 13.59
N GLY A 100 -6.33 6.98 12.56
CA GLY A 100 -4.99 6.64 12.07
C GLY A 100 -3.90 6.81 13.14
N LEU A 101 -4.11 7.71 14.09
CA LEU A 101 -3.16 8.00 15.18
C LEU A 101 -3.32 7.09 16.41
N ALA A 102 -4.20 6.08 16.37
CA ALA A 102 -4.45 5.20 17.53
C ALA A 102 -3.22 4.46 18.08
N SER A 103 -2.17 4.32 17.27
CA SER A 103 -0.87 3.73 17.68
C SER A 103 0.13 4.75 18.23
N MET A 104 -0.19 6.05 18.14
CA MET A 104 0.67 7.17 18.56
C MET A 104 0.42 7.51 20.03
N PRO A 105 1.30 8.28 20.68
CA PRO A 105 1.08 8.77 22.04
C PRO A 105 -0.26 9.51 22.19
N ALA A 106 -0.87 9.41 23.37
CA ALA A 106 -2.11 10.12 23.66
C ALA A 106 -1.92 11.64 23.48
N GLY A 107 -2.90 12.28 22.83
CA GLY A 107 -2.86 13.72 22.52
C GLY A 107 -2.13 14.07 21.22
N SER A 108 -1.71 13.08 20.42
CA SER A 108 -1.16 13.36 19.10
C SER A 108 -2.21 13.98 18.18
N ASP A 109 -1.86 15.07 17.52
CA ASP A 109 -2.72 15.77 16.57
C ASP A 109 -2.50 15.27 15.14
N VAL A 110 -3.55 15.41 14.31
CA VAL A 110 -3.48 15.12 12.88
C VAL A 110 -2.51 16.09 12.21
N PRO A 111 -1.43 15.61 11.57
CA PRO A 111 -0.47 16.49 10.91
C PRO A 111 -1.14 17.39 9.86
N ALA A 112 -0.83 18.68 9.86
CA ALA A 112 -1.36 19.65 8.90
C ALA A 112 -1.07 19.23 7.45
N GLU A 113 0.04 18.55 7.25
CA GLU A 113 0.47 17.98 5.98
C GLU A 113 -0.59 17.09 5.31
N MET A 114 -1.44 16.40 6.05
CA MET A 114 -2.51 15.58 5.48
C MET A 114 -3.47 16.43 4.64
N PHE A 115 -3.67 17.68 5.04
CA PHE A 115 -4.51 18.64 4.32
C PHE A 115 -3.77 19.36 3.19
N GLU A 116 -2.46 19.42 3.25
CA GLU A 116 -1.61 19.92 2.15
C GLU A 116 -1.50 18.88 1.02
N LEU A 117 -1.41 17.60 1.37
CA LEU A 117 -1.39 16.50 0.40
C LEU A 117 -2.78 16.30 -0.25
N PHE A 118 -3.84 16.47 0.53
CA PHE A 118 -5.22 16.28 0.11
C PHE A 118 -6.11 17.47 0.49
N PRO A 119 -6.04 18.61 -0.26
CA PRO A 119 -6.75 19.85 0.10
C PRO A 119 -8.26 19.68 0.23
N VAL A 120 -8.86 18.76 -0.53
CA VAL A 120 -10.29 18.47 -0.44
C VAL A 120 -10.72 18.01 0.95
N LEU A 121 -9.85 17.31 1.69
CA LEU A 121 -10.15 16.88 3.06
C LEU A 121 -10.19 18.03 4.04
N ALA A 122 -9.42 19.12 3.78
CA ALA A 122 -9.46 20.33 4.60
C ALA A 122 -10.84 20.98 4.57
N GLN A 123 -11.47 21.00 3.38
CA GLN A 123 -12.80 21.60 3.17
C GLN A 123 -13.92 20.74 3.78
N MET A 124 -13.65 19.45 4.02
CA MET A 124 -14.64 18.46 4.42
C MET A 124 -14.40 17.89 5.82
N LYS A 125 -13.60 18.55 6.67
CA LYS A 125 -13.18 18.05 8.00
C LYS A 125 -14.32 17.51 8.86
N HIS A 126 -15.48 18.17 8.83
CA HIS A 126 -16.64 17.84 9.66
C HIS A 126 -17.69 16.98 8.92
N ARG A 127 -17.45 16.66 7.65
CA ARG A 127 -18.33 15.80 6.87
C ARG A 127 -18.10 14.33 7.20
N ARG A 128 -19.16 13.52 7.20
CA ARG A 128 -19.03 12.07 7.40
C ARG A 128 -18.28 11.44 6.23
N GLY A 129 -17.41 10.46 6.54
CA GLY A 129 -16.68 9.73 5.51
C GLY A 129 -17.57 9.04 4.48
N GLY A 130 -18.73 8.52 4.91
CA GLY A 130 -19.69 7.87 4.03
C GLY A 130 -20.36 8.80 3.01
N ASP A 131 -20.36 10.12 3.26
CA ASP A 131 -20.94 11.13 2.36
C ASP A 131 -19.93 11.66 1.31
N LEU A 132 -18.70 11.15 1.35
CA LEU A 132 -17.66 11.49 0.39
C LEU A 132 -17.81 10.70 -0.90
N SER A 133 -17.37 11.26 -2.03
CA SER A 133 -17.22 10.51 -3.27
C SER A 133 -16.17 9.40 -3.12
N GLY A 134 -16.21 8.38 -3.98
CA GLY A 134 -15.25 7.28 -3.95
C GLY A 134 -13.79 7.74 -3.98
N GLY A 135 -13.46 8.74 -4.81
CA GLY A 135 -12.12 9.30 -4.87
C GLY A 135 -11.71 10.06 -3.60
N GLN A 136 -12.65 10.80 -2.98
CA GLN A 136 -12.41 11.48 -1.71
C GLN A 136 -12.22 10.49 -0.55
N GLN A 137 -12.98 9.39 -0.56
CA GLN A 137 -12.80 8.29 0.41
C GLN A 137 -11.41 7.65 0.26
N GLN A 138 -10.93 7.47 -0.96
CA GLN A 138 -9.59 6.95 -1.22
C GLN A 138 -8.50 7.90 -0.70
N GLN A 139 -8.63 9.20 -0.97
CA GLN A 139 -7.73 10.20 -0.42
C GLN A 139 -7.74 10.20 1.11
N LEU A 140 -8.92 10.05 1.73
CA LEU A 140 -9.06 9.93 3.18
C LEU A 140 -8.38 8.66 3.71
N ALA A 141 -8.53 7.51 3.04
CA ALA A 141 -7.89 6.26 3.44
C ALA A 141 -6.36 6.37 3.39
N ILE A 142 -5.82 6.98 2.32
CA ILE A 142 -4.37 7.23 2.19
C ILE A 142 -3.89 8.20 3.27
N ALA A 143 -4.57 9.33 3.48
CA ALA A 143 -4.23 10.31 4.51
C ALA A 143 -4.25 9.70 5.91
N ARG A 144 -5.24 8.85 6.23
CA ARG A 144 -5.33 8.11 7.50
C ARG A 144 -4.14 7.19 7.71
N ALA A 145 -3.70 6.47 6.66
CA ALA A 145 -2.54 5.58 6.74
C ALA A 145 -1.22 6.36 6.86
N LEU A 146 -1.16 7.58 6.32
CA LEU A 146 0.01 8.46 6.38
C LEU A 146 0.12 9.24 7.71
N ALA A 147 -1.00 9.51 8.38
CA ALA A 147 -1.03 10.36 9.58
C ALA A 147 -0.03 9.94 10.68
N PRO A 148 0.24 8.64 10.93
CA PRO A 148 1.26 8.21 11.90
C PRO A 148 2.72 8.40 11.44
N GLY A 149 2.98 8.82 10.20
CA GLY A 149 4.32 8.93 9.63
C GLY A 149 4.99 7.57 9.37
N PRO A 150 4.40 6.70 8.53
CA PRO A 150 4.94 5.35 8.30
C PRO A 150 6.30 5.38 7.59
N ARG A 151 7.10 4.33 7.80
CA ARG A 151 8.35 4.05 7.07
C ARG A 151 8.14 3.16 5.85
N LEU A 152 7.02 2.42 5.83
CA LEU A 152 6.55 1.59 4.72
C LEU A 152 5.07 1.87 4.51
N LEU A 153 4.70 2.26 3.31
CA LEU A 153 3.30 2.43 2.90
C LEU A 153 2.92 1.30 1.93
N LEU A 154 1.89 0.55 2.29
CA LEU A 154 1.30 -0.52 1.47
C LEU A 154 -0.01 -0.01 0.89
N LEU A 155 -0.15 0.00 -0.44
CA LEU A 155 -1.33 0.44 -1.18
C LEU A 155 -1.88 -0.71 -2.01
N ASP A 156 -3.13 -1.10 -1.77
CA ASP A 156 -3.80 -2.21 -2.46
C ASP A 156 -4.84 -1.68 -3.45
N GLU A 157 -4.50 -1.68 -4.73
CA GLU A 157 -5.32 -1.22 -5.87
C GLU A 157 -5.99 0.14 -5.61
N PRO A 158 -5.21 1.20 -5.30
CA PRO A 158 -5.77 2.49 -4.89
C PRO A 158 -6.54 3.22 -5.99
N THR A 159 -6.49 2.74 -7.23
CA THR A 159 -7.15 3.38 -8.38
C THR A 159 -8.52 2.76 -8.69
N GLU A 160 -8.89 1.65 -8.04
CA GLU A 160 -10.11 0.90 -8.36
C GLU A 160 -11.37 1.74 -8.11
N GLY A 161 -12.22 1.85 -9.15
CA GLY A 161 -13.50 2.56 -9.08
C GLY A 161 -13.38 4.06 -8.85
N ILE A 162 -12.29 4.68 -9.30
CA ILE A 162 -11.98 6.10 -9.11
C ILE A 162 -11.91 6.83 -10.45
N GLN A 163 -12.33 8.10 -10.44
CA GLN A 163 -12.27 8.94 -11.63
C GLN A 163 -10.82 9.28 -12.03
N PRO A 164 -10.51 9.39 -13.34
CA PRO A 164 -9.14 9.61 -13.83
C PRO A 164 -8.44 10.84 -13.25
N SER A 165 -9.17 11.92 -12.99
CA SER A 165 -8.60 13.14 -12.38
C SER A 165 -8.07 12.88 -10.97
N VAL A 166 -8.81 12.10 -10.16
CA VAL A 166 -8.40 11.76 -8.79
C VAL A 166 -7.26 10.73 -8.79
N ILE A 167 -7.23 9.82 -9.77
CA ILE A 167 -6.10 8.88 -9.96
C ILE A 167 -4.81 9.66 -10.18
N LYS A 168 -4.82 10.70 -11.04
CA LYS A 168 -3.65 11.57 -11.26
C LYS A 168 -3.22 12.31 -9.99
N ASP A 169 -4.18 12.77 -9.18
CA ASP A 169 -3.88 13.42 -7.91
C ASP A 169 -3.19 12.45 -6.92
N ILE A 170 -3.71 11.23 -6.81
CA ILE A 170 -3.12 10.17 -5.99
C ILE A 170 -1.71 9.83 -6.49
N GLY A 171 -1.50 9.67 -7.79
CA GLY A 171 -0.20 9.41 -8.38
C GLY A 171 0.83 10.50 -8.04
N ARG A 172 0.43 11.78 -8.14
CA ARG A 172 1.28 12.92 -7.74
C ARG A 172 1.65 12.87 -6.26
N VAL A 173 0.71 12.50 -5.39
CA VAL A 173 0.99 12.35 -3.95
C VAL A 173 1.96 11.21 -3.70
N ILE A 174 1.75 10.03 -4.31
CA ILE A 174 2.64 8.88 -4.19
C ILE A 174 4.07 9.27 -4.62
N ARG A 175 4.24 9.91 -5.78
CA ARG A 175 5.56 10.34 -6.26
C ARG A 175 6.20 11.34 -5.30
N LYS A 176 5.45 12.38 -4.87
CA LYS A 176 5.92 13.36 -3.88
C LYS A 176 6.39 12.72 -2.58
N LEU A 177 5.70 11.68 -2.10
CA LEU A 177 6.09 10.94 -0.89
C LEU A 177 7.38 10.15 -1.10
N ALA A 178 7.54 9.47 -2.24
CA ALA A 178 8.76 8.74 -2.56
C ALA A 178 9.97 9.68 -2.69
N ASP A 179 9.81 10.83 -3.35
CA ASP A 179 10.88 11.82 -3.56
C ASP A 179 11.44 12.41 -2.26
N ARG A 180 10.69 12.35 -1.16
CA ARG A 180 11.17 12.74 0.18
C ARG A 180 12.21 11.79 0.77
N LYS A 181 12.31 10.58 0.25
CA LYS A 181 13.26 9.56 0.70
C LYS A 181 13.16 9.24 2.19
N THR A 182 11.94 9.27 2.75
CA THR A 182 11.68 8.96 4.17
C THR A 182 10.98 7.64 4.39
N MET A 183 10.33 7.10 3.34
CA MET A 183 9.58 5.83 3.39
C MET A 183 9.78 5.00 2.13
N ALA A 184 9.54 3.71 2.23
CA ALA A 184 9.35 2.82 1.09
C ALA A 184 7.86 2.74 0.74
N ILE A 185 7.51 2.58 -0.53
CA ILE A 185 6.12 2.42 -0.97
C ILE A 185 6.01 1.12 -1.76
N VAL A 186 5.06 0.28 -1.37
CA VAL A 186 4.64 -0.90 -2.14
C VAL A 186 3.25 -0.62 -2.69
N LEU A 187 3.15 -0.57 -4.00
CA LEU A 187 1.93 -0.30 -4.74
C LEU A 187 1.49 -1.56 -5.48
N VAL A 188 0.40 -2.18 -5.04
CA VAL A 188 -0.25 -3.27 -5.77
C VAL A 188 -1.21 -2.67 -6.79
N GLU A 189 -1.08 -3.08 -8.05
CA GLU A 189 -1.92 -2.61 -9.14
C GLU A 189 -2.15 -3.67 -10.21
N GLN A 190 -3.25 -3.50 -10.95
CA GLN A 190 -3.54 -4.23 -12.17
C GLN A 190 -3.47 -3.33 -13.41
N PHE A 191 -3.55 -2.00 -13.24
CA PHE A 191 -3.46 -1.03 -14.34
C PHE A 191 -2.00 -0.72 -14.62
N TYR A 192 -1.49 -1.33 -15.71
CA TYR A 192 -0.09 -1.22 -16.12
C TYR A 192 0.36 0.23 -16.29
N ASP A 193 -0.41 1.06 -17.00
CA ASP A 193 0.03 2.42 -17.33
C ASP A 193 0.22 3.29 -16.09
N PHE A 194 -0.68 3.21 -15.12
CA PHE A 194 -0.54 3.93 -13.85
C PHE A 194 0.65 3.41 -13.03
N ALA A 195 0.84 2.09 -12.99
CA ALA A 195 1.96 1.49 -12.30
C ALA A 195 3.31 1.87 -12.93
N ALA A 196 3.40 1.82 -14.26
CA ALA A 196 4.61 2.16 -15.01
C ALA A 196 5.02 3.63 -14.85
N GLU A 197 4.04 4.55 -14.76
CA GLU A 197 4.32 5.98 -14.50
C GLU A 197 4.99 6.21 -13.14
N LEU A 198 4.73 5.36 -12.15
CA LEU A 198 5.19 5.53 -10.78
C LEU A 198 6.37 4.63 -10.39
N ALA A 199 6.62 3.55 -11.13
CA ALA A 199 7.55 2.50 -10.73
C ALA A 199 9.01 2.94 -10.74
N ASP A 200 9.67 2.83 -9.59
CA ASP A 200 11.14 2.79 -9.51
C ASP A 200 11.65 1.33 -9.60
N ALA A 201 10.87 0.38 -9.08
CA ALA A 201 11.09 -1.05 -9.21
C ALA A 201 9.75 -1.77 -9.45
N TYR A 202 9.82 -2.94 -10.07
CA TYR A 202 8.63 -3.76 -10.30
C TYR A 202 8.81 -5.22 -9.88
N VAL A 203 7.71 -5.85 -9.56
CA VAL A 203 7.55 -7.29 -9.29
C VAL A 203 6.29 -7.74 -10.02
N VAL A 204 6.37 -8.79 -10.83
CA VAL A 204 5.21 -9.42 -11.47
C VAL A 204 4.88 -10.73 -10.78
N MET A 205 3.62 -10.89 -10.39
CA MET A 205 3.12 -12.10 -9.74
C MET A 205 2.18 -12.86 -10.66
N GLU A 206 2.35 -14.19 -10.69
CA GLU A 206 1.43 -15.14 -11.30
C GLU A 206 1.25 -16.35 -10.38
N ARG A 207 0.00 -16.77 -10.14
CA ARG A 207 -0.34 -17.97 -9.34
C ARG A 207 0.44 -18.09 -8.01
N GLY A 208 0.66 -16.96 -7.36
CA GLY A 208 1.32 -16.91 -6.06
C GLY A 208 2.85 -16.92 -6.07
N VAL A 209 3.48 -16.88 -7.24
CA VAL A 209 4.93 -16.78 -7.40
C VAL A 209 5.33 -15.47 -8.04
N VAL A 210 6.55 -15.01 -7.78
CA VAL A 210 7.18 -13.90 -8.51
C VAL A 210 7.80 -14.46 -9.79
N ILE A 211 7.29 -14.03 -10.96
CA ILE A 211 7.76 -14.50 -12.27
C ILE A 211 8.76 -13.54 -12.93
N ALA A 212 8.72 -12.25 -12.56
CA ALA A 212 9.66 -11.25 -13.03
C ALA A 212 9.83 -10.14 -12.00
N LYS A 213 10.99 -9.51 -11.98
CA LYS A 213 11.30 -8.32 -11.17
C LYS A 213 12.45 -7.53 -11.78
N GLY A 214 12.44 -6.21 -11.62
CA GLY A 214 13.48 -5.34 -12.19
C GLY A 214 13.30 -3.88 -11.82
N ALA A 215 14.08 -3.02 -12.48
CA ALA A 215 13.94 -1.58 -12.39
C ALA A 215 12.69 -1.12 -13.13
N GLY A 216 12.01 -0.09 -12.64
CA GLY A 216 10.81 0.46 -13.28
C GLY A 216 11.07 0.89 -14.72
N SER A 217 12.24 1.47 -15.01
CA SER A 217 12.65 1.87 -16.36
C SER A 217 12.80 0.71 -17.36
N ALA A 218 12.90 -0.53 -16.88
CA ALA A 218 13.03 -1.73 -17.72
C ALA A 218 11.67 -2.42 -17.99
N MET A 219 10.56 -1.95 -17.42
CA MET A 219 9.26 -2.62 -17.53
C MET A 219 8.81 -2.86 -18.98
N GLU A 220 9.07 -1.91 -19.88
CA GLU A 220 8.70 -2.03 -21.30
C GLU A 220 9.60 -3.03 -22.02
N SER A 221 10.93 -2.91 -21.86
CA SER A 221 11.92 -3.82 -22.47
C SER A 221 11.79 -5.26 -21.95
N ASP A 222 11.39 -5.43 -20.71
CA ASP A 222 11.19 -6.74 -20.07
C ASP A 222 9.82 -7.36 -20.44
N GLY A 223 9.02 -6.68 -21.25
CA GLY A 223 7.73 -7.17 -21.72
C GLY A 223 6.68 -7.34 -20.62
N VAL A 224 6.77 -6.56 -19.53
CA VAL A 224 5.89 -6.68 -18.36
C VAL A 224 4.42 -6.55 -18.75
N ARG A 225 4.08 -5.66 -19.71
CA ARG A 225 2.71 -5.53 -20.22
C ARG A 225 2.17 -6.85 -20.78
N THR A 226 2.99 -7.59 -21.51
CA THR A 226 2.62 -8.91 -22.07
C THR A 226 2.42 -9.95 -20.99
N LEU A 227 3.29 -9.98 -19.97
CA LEU A 227 3.16 -10.88 -18.81
C LEU A 227 1.86 -10.66 -18.02
N MET A 228 1.28 -9.47 -18.07
CA MET A 228 0.00 -9.18 -17.43
C MET A 228 -1.22 -9.56 -18.29
N SER A 229 -1.04 -9.79 -19.57
CA SER A 229 -2.13 -9.99 -20.56
C SER A 229 -2.44 -11.47 -20.84
N VAL A 230 -1.57 -12.39 -20.42
CA VAL A 230 -1.68 -13.85 -20.67
C VAL A 230 -2.58 -14.59 -19.69
#